data_9bbac9fd1836147dfd227931e64aa336
#
_entry.id   9bbac9fd1836147dfd227931e64aa336
#
_cell.length_a   1.000
_cell.length_b   1.000
_cell.length_c   1.000
_cell.angle_alpha   90.00
_cell.angle_beta   90.00
_cell.angle_gamma   90.00
#
_symmetry.space_group_name_H-M   'P 1'
#
loop_
_entity.id
_entity.type
_entity.pdbx_description
1 polymer ?
#
loop_
_entity_poly.entity_id
_entity_poly.type
_entity_poly.pdbx_seq_one_letter_code
_entity_poly.pdbx_strand_id
1 'polypeptide(L)'
;MVLESGALVLSDRGICCIDEFDKMGEGARSTLHEVMEQQTVSIAKAGIIAVLNARTSVLASANPVGSRYNPAMSVVDNIQLPPTLLSRFDLIYLVLDKPNPETDRRLARHLISLHFKEPPPRAEASLDASTLTEYISYARSTYFPILNNEAAEVLVEGYVDMRRVGSAGGRKTITATPRQLESLIRISESLARMRLSNDVEKKDAEEALRLMRVAMQQAAMDPKTGQIDMDKILTGHSASDRMHRTHVADAIQDILAETGTGKARLSELVSKLKERNSSMEMSIQECRDAAMSLVEQDRAMIKGDLVTLI
;
A
#
# COMPACT_ATOMS: atom_id res chain seq x y z
N MET A 1 -10.60 3.35 -37.60
CA MET A 1 -10.38 3.18 -36.18
C MET A 1 -9.20 4.04 -35.83
N VAL A 2 -9.37 5.06 -34.97
CA VAL A 2 -8.28 5.95 -34.55
C VAL A 2 -7.78 5.44 -33.19
N LEU A 3 -6.46 5.36 -33.03
CA LEU A 3 -5.83 5.04 -31.75
C LEU A 3 -5.74 6.33 -30.94
N GLU A 4 -6.51 6.43 -29.85
CA GLU A 4 -6.44 7.53 -28.92
C GLU A 4 -5.58 7.13 -27.71
N SER A 5 -4.68 8.02 -27.31
CA SER A 5 -3.81 7.82 -26.16
C SER A 5 -4.63 7.99 -24.87
N GLY A 6 -4.53 7.04 -23.95
CA GLY A 6 -5.13 7.17 -22.61
C GLY A 6 -4.40 8.18 -21.72
N ALA A 7 -5.00 8.53 -20.58
CA ALA A 7 -4.49 9.53 -19.64
C ALA A 7 -3.04 9.23 -19.17
N LEU A 8 -2.69 7.97 -18.94
CA LEU A 8 -1.34 7.56 -18.54
C LEU A 8 -0.27 7.85 -19.60
N VAL A 9 -0.61 7.66 -20.88
CA VAL A 9 0.32 7.98 -21.98
C VAL A 9 0.42 9.49 -22.19
N LEU A 10 -0.70 10.22 -22.05
CA LEU A 10 -0.70 11.69 -22.16
C LEU A 10 0.09 12.35 -21.04
N SER A 11 0.21 11.70 -19.88
CA SER A 11 1.01 12.18 -18.75
C SER A 11 2.47 11.71 -18.78
N ASP A 12 2.99 11.19 -19.92
CA ASP A 12 4.39 10.78 -20.03
C ASP A 12 5.34 11.88 -19.56
N ARG A 13 6.28 11.53 -18.67
CA ARG A 13 7.20 12.44 -17.97
C ARG A 13 6.50 13.50 -17.09
N GLY A 14 5.26 13.29 -16.75
CA GLY A 14 4.45 14.16 -15.90
C GLY A 14 3.93 13.45 -14.66
N ILE A 15 2.78 13.94 -14.17
CA ILE A 15 2.04 13.36 -13.04
C ILE A 15 0.65 13.02 -13.51
N CYS A 16 0.21 11.79 -13.26
CA CYS A 16 -1.17 11.36 -13.47
C CYS A 16 -1.89 11.35 -12.13
N CYS A 17 -2.87 12.24 -11.97
CA CYS A 17 -3.73 12.29 -10.80
C CYS A 17 -4.96 11.41 -11.03
N ILE A 18 -5.18 10.43 -10.15
CA ILE A 18 -6.29 9.48 -10.23
C ILE A 18 -7.14 9.64 -8.97
N ASP A 19 -8.35 10.12 -9.15
CA ASP A 19 -9.34 10.16 -8.08
C ASP A 19 -10.19 8.90 -8.08
N GLU A 20 -10.76 8.53 -6.92
CA GLU A 20 -11.57 7.32 -6.73
C GLU A 20 -10.87 6.04 -7.25
N PHE A 21 -9.62 5.89 -6.91
CA PHE A 21 -8.78 4.75 -7.32
C PHE A 21 -9.38 3.39 -6.95
N ASP A 22 -10.16 3.33 -5.87
CA ASP A 22 -10.88 2.15 -5.41
C ASP A 22 -11.99 1.71 -6.37
N LYS A 23 -12.53 2.61 -7.22
CA LYS A 23 -13.61 2.34 -8.18
C LYS A 23 -13.12 1.88 -9.55
N MET A 24 -11.82 1.82 -9.79
CA MET A 24 -11.26 1.40 -11.08
C MET A 24 -11.64 -0.05 -11.42
N GLY A 25 -12.02 -0.28 -12.68
CA GLY A 25 -12.26 -1.64 -13.20
C GLY A 25 -10.96 -2.44 -13.38
N GLU A 26 -11.07 -3.76 -13.45
CA GLU A 26 -9.91 -4.68 -13.54
C GLU A 26 -9.00 -4.40 -14.76
N GLY A 27 -9.56 -4.08 -15.92
CA GLY A 27 -8.76 -3.75 -17.10
C GLY A 27 -7.90 -2.50 -16.91
N ALA A 28 -8.42 -1.46 -16.26
CA ALA A 28 -7.67 -0.25 -15.95
C ALA A 28 -6.59 -0.51 -14.88
N ARG A 29 -6.89 -1.34 -13.88
CA ARG A 29 -5.91 -1.78 -12.86
C ARG A 29 -4.77 -2.57 -13.50
N SER A 30 -5.06 -3.47 -14.43
CA SER A 30 -4.03 -4.25 -15.14
C SER A 30 -3.08 -3.36 -15.95
N THR A 31 -3.62 -2.37 -16.68
CA THR A 31 -2.82 -1.39 -17.41
C THR A 31 -1.95 -0.56 -16.44
N LEU A 32 -2.51 -0.17 -15.29
CA LEU A 32 -1.76 0.57 -14.29
C LEU A 32 -0.63 -0.26 -13.67
N HIS A 33 -0.82 -1.57 -13.47
CA HIS A 33 0.23 -2.47 -13.04
C HIS A 33 1.42 -2.46 -14.02
N GLU A 34 1.14 -2.52 -15.33
CA GLU A 34 2.16 -2.46 -16.38
C GLU A 34 2.91 -1.10 -16.34
N VAL A 35 2.14 0.01 -16.26
CA VAL A 35 2.73 1.36 -16.22
C VAL A 35 3.62 1.57 -14.99
N MET A 36 3.18 1.16 -13.81
CA MET A 36 3.96 1.33 -12.57
C MET A 36 5.23 0.48 -12.55
N GLU A 37 5.29 -0.62 -13.30
CA GLU A 37 6.45 -1.52 -13.31
C GLU A 37 7.35 -1.31 -14.52
N GLN A 38 6.76 -1.22 -15.72
CA GLN A 38 7.49 -1.16 -16.99
C GLN A 38 7.53 0.23 -17.61
N GLN A 39 6.73 1.17 -17.10
CA GLN A 39 6.58 2.53 -17.64
C GLN A 39 6.13 2.56 -19.11
N THR A 40 5.36 1.54 -19.50
CA THR A 40 4.81 1.36 -20.85
C THR A 40 3.36 0.95 -20.80
N VAL A 41 2.64 1.19 -21.90
CA VAL A 41 1.30 0.65 -22.17
C VAL A 41 1.35 -0.16 -23.44
N SER A 42 1.09 -1.46 -23.32
CA SER A 42 1.02 -2.38 -24.46
C SER A 42 -0.39 -2.45 -25.01
N ILE A 43 -0.55 -2.22 -26.29
CA ILE A 43 -1.84 -2.27 -27.00
C ILE A 43 -1.75 -3.33 -28.09
N ALA A 44 -2.66 -4.31 -28.00
CA ALA A 44 -2.84 -5.34 -29.03
C ALA A 44 -4.33 -5.40 -29.41
N LYS A 45 -4.76 -4.57 -30.35
CA LYS A 45 -6.16 -4.51 -30.82
C LYS A 45 -6.23 -4.36 -32.32
N ALA A 46 -7.16 -5.06 -32.94
CA ALA A 46 -7.50 -4.93 -34.38
C ALA A 46 -6.29 -5.02 -35.34
N GLY A 47 -5.32 -5.92 -35.03
CA GLY A 47 -4.12 -6.11 -35.86
C GLY A 47 -3.04 -5.07 -35.63
N ILE A 48 -3.23 -4.13 -34.69
CA ILE A 48 -2.22 -3.14 -34.29
C ILE A 48 -1.56 -3.63 -33.01
N ILE A 49 -0.24 -3.80 -33.04
CA ILE A 49 0.60 -4.04 -31.84
C ILE A 49 1.46 -2.81 -31.66
N ALA A 50 1.30 -2.11 -30.57
CA ALA A 50 2.07 -0.92 -30.22
C ALA A 50 2.41 -0.90 -28.74
N VAL A 51 3.62 -0.45 -28.42
CA VAL A 51 4.06 -0.17 -27.05
C VAL A 51 4.27 1.33 -26.92
N LEU A 52 3.53 1.96 -26.03
CA LEU A 52 3.55 3.39 -25.81
C LEU A 52 4.29 3.69 -24.49
N ASN A 53 5.12 4.74 -24.48
CA ASN A 53 5.77 5.17 -23.25
C ASN A 53 4.75 5.84 -22.31
N ALA A 54 4.82 5.50 -21.04
CA ALA A 54 4.01 6.06 -19.96
C ALA A 54 4.86 6.20 -18.68
N ARG A 55 5.94 6.96 -18.78
CA ARG A 55 6.87 7.29 -17.68
C ARG A 55 6.25 8.39 -16.83
N THR A 56 5.26 8.04 -16.05
CA THR A 56 4.49 8.99 -15.25
C THR A 56 4.60 8.68 -13.76
N SER A 57 4.55 9.71 -12.93
CA SER A 57 4.32 9.56 -11.50
C SER A 57 2.83 9.52 -11.24
N VAL A 58 2.38 8.60 -10.39
CA VAL A 58 0.96 8.43 -10.07
C VAL A 58 0.67 9.02 -8.70
N LEU A 59 -0.29 9.94 -8.64
CA LEU A 59 -0.90 10.45 -7.42
C LEU A 59 -2.34 9.97 -7.37
N ALA A 60 -2.66 9.10 -6.42
CA ALA A 60 -3.99 8.49 -6.34
C ALA A 60 -4.68 8.83 -5.01
N SER A 61 -5.99 9.06 -5.06
CA SER A 61 -6.86 9.11 -3.89
C SER A 61 -7.83 7.92 -3.89
N ALA A 62 -8.13 7.37 -2.72
CA ALA A 62 -9.06 6.27 -2.55
C ALA A 62 -9.88 6.44 -1.28
N ASN A 63 -11.14 6.04 -1.34
CA ASN A 63 -12.04 6.08 -0.19
C ASN A 63 -12.17 4.69 0.45
N PRO A 64 -12.38 4.61 1.78
CA PRO A 64 -12.62 3.34 2.45
C PRO A 64 -13.97 2.74 2.03
N VAL A 65 -14.04 1.42 2.05
CA VAL A 65 -15.27 0.67 1.77
C VAL A 65 -16.37 1.08 2.77
N GLY A 66 -17.58 1.32 2.23
CA GLY A 66 -18.70 1.81 3.06
C GLY A 66 -18.56 3.29 3.45
N SER A 67 -17.66 4.06 2.82
CA SER A 67 -17.44 5.50 3.07
C SER A 67 -17.06 5.85 4.51
N ARG A 68 -16.69 4.86 5.33
CA ARG A 68 -16.27 5.07 6.71
C ARG A 68 -15.04 4.23 7.05
N TYR A 69 -13.98 4.89 7.47
CA TYR A 69 -12.78 4.22 7.93
C TYR A 69 -13.02 3.49 9.26
N ASN A 70 -12.67 2.21 9.32
CA ASN A 70 -12.74 1.40 10.53
C ASN A 70 -11.34 1.25 11.15
N PRO A 71 -11.06 1.88 12.30
CA PRO A 71 -9.74 1.80 12.93
C PRO A 71 -9.39 0.41 13.49
N ALA A 72 -10.36 -0.49 13.63
CA ALA A 72 -10.11 -1.87 14.04
C ALA A 72 -9.62 -2.78 12.89
N MET A 73 -9.72 -2.30 11.64
CA MET A 73 -9.25 -2.99 10.44
C MET A 73 -7.98 -2.32 9.91
N SER A 74 -7.17 -3.05 9.16
CA SER A 74 -6.00 -2.45 8.50
C SER A 74 -6.41 -1.52 7.35
N VAL A 75 -5.49 -0.68 6.90
CA VAL A 75 -5.69 0.18 5.73
C VAL A 75 -6.02 -0.67 4.48
N VAL A 76 -5.35 -1.80 4.29
CA VAL A 76 -5.59 -2.72 3.17
C VAL A 76 -7.03 -3.24 3.17
N ASP A 77 -7.52 -3.69 4.33
CA ASP A 77 -8.88 -4.21 4.49
C ASP A 77 -9.95 -3.11 4.32
N ASN A 78 -9.63 -1.87 4.73
CA ASN A 78 -10.52 -0.71 4.57
C ASN A 78 -10.67 -0.28 3.12
N ILE A 79 -9.64 -0.42 2.27
CA ILE A 79 -9.66 0.09 0.88
C ILE A 79 -10.05 -0.99 -0.13
N GLN A 80 -9.85 -2.28 0.19
CA GLN A 80 -10.05 -3.42 -0.71
C GLN A 80 -9.32 -3.30 -2.05
N LEU A 81 -8.12 -2.74 -2.03
CA LEU A 81 -7.23 -2.75 -3.18
C LEU A 81 -6.31 -3.97 -3.13
N PRO A 82 -5.93 -4.54 -4.29
CA PRO A 82 -4.98 -5.64 -4.34
C PRO A 82 -3.66 -5.26 -3.67
N PRO A 83 -3.12 -6.10 -2.76
CA PRO A 83 -1.85 -5.84 -2.08
C PRO A 83 -0.69 -5.60 -3.06
N THR A 84 -0.71 -6.32 -4.19
CA THR A 84 0.27 -6.17 -5.26
C THR A 84 0.31 -4.77 -5.86
N LEU A 85 -0.81 -4.06 -5.85
CA LEU A 85 -0.90 -2.69 -6.33
C LEU A 85 -0.42 -1.71 -5.26
N LEU A 86 -0.86 -1.90 -4.00
CA LEU A 86 -0.43 -1.07 -2.87
C LEU A 86 1.09 -1.09 -2.66
N SER A 87 1.71 -2.26 -2.84
CA SER A 87 3.16 -2.42 -2.71
C SER A 87 3.99 -1.66 -3.74
N ARG A 88 3.36 -1.13 -4.80
CA ARG A 88 4.03 -0.32 -5.83
C ARG A 88 4.03 1.17 -5.53
N PHE A 89 3.23 1.61 -4.56
CA PHE A 89 3.29 3.00 -4.11
C PHE A 89 4.47 3.21 -3.17
N ASP A 90 5.20 4.29 -3.38
CA ASP A 90 6.33 4.67 -2.54
C ASP A 90 5.86 5.17 -1.17
N LEU A 91 4.80 5.95 -1.16
CA LEU A 91 4.22 6.55 0.05
C LEU A 91 2.70 6.35 0.05
N ILE A 92 2.16 5.93 1.18
CA ILE A 92 0.72 5.81 1.42
C ILE A 92 0.39 6.60 2.69
N TYR A 93 -0.45 7.62 2.56
CA TYR A 93 -0.89 8.45 3.67
C TYR A 93 -2.37 8.25 3.97
N LEU A 94 -2.69 8.09 5.23
CA LEU A 94 -4.06 8.04 5.73
C LEU A 94 -4.49 9.43 6.18
N VAL A 95 -5.48 10.00 5.49
CA VAL A 95 -6.08 11.29 5.85
C VAL A 95 -7.40 11.03 6.55
N LEU A 96 -7.45 11.30 7.85
CA LEU A 96 -8.64 11.13 8.67
C LEU A 96 -9.24 12.50 9.02
N ASP A 97 -10.55 12.61 8.90
CA ASP A 97 -11.31 13.73 9.44
C ASP A 97 -11.42 13.58 10.97
N LYS A 98 -10.64 14.39 11.69
CA LYS A 98 -10.67 14.45 13.15
C LYS A 98 -11.32 15.76 13.56
N PRO A 99 -12.45 15.73 14.28
CA PRO A 99 -13.10 16.96 14.74
C PRO A 99 -12.14 17.79 15.62
N ASN A 100 -11.85 18.99 15.15
CA ASN A 100 -11.03 19.97 15.84
C ASN A 100 -11.66 21.35 15.70
N PRO A 101 -12.16 21.95 16.83
CA PRO A 101 -12.92 23.21 16.78
C PRO A 101 -12.20 24.37 16.09
N GLU A 102 -10.86 24.43 16.15
CA GLU A 102 -10.10 25.51 15.52
C GLU A 102 -10.00 25.33 14.00
N THR A 103 -9.66 24.10 13.56
CA THR A 103 -9.56 23.75 12.14
C THR A 103 -10.93 23.85 11.46
N ASP A 104 -11.96 23.31 12.12
CA ASP A 104 -13.34 23.32 11.62
C ASP A 104 -13.86 24.74 11.47
N ARG A 105 -13.59 25.61 12.46
CA ARG A 105 -13.95 27.02 12.40
C ARG A 105 -13.24 27.77 11.27
N ARG A 106 -11.95 27.48 11.05
CA ARG A 106 -11.17 28.07 9.96
C ARG A 106 -11.69 27.60 8.60
N LEU A 107 -11.98 26.31 8.46
CA LEU A 107 -12.56 25.73 7.25
C LEU A 107 -13.94 26.32 6.96
N ALA A 108 -14.83 26.36 7.97
CA ALA A 108 -16.17 26.94 7.82
C ALA A 108 -16.11 28.41 7.40
N ARG A 109 -15.24 29.23 8.01
CA ARG A 109 -15.04 30.61 7.61
C ARG A 109 -14.55 30.74 6.17
N HIS A 110 -13.63 29.87 5.75
CA HIS A 110 -13.14 29.85 4.38
C HIS A 110 -14.25 29.52 3.39
N LEU A 111 -15.03 28.46 3.63
CA LEU A 111 -16.14 28.07 2.76
C LEU A 111 -17.20 29.18 2.65
N ILE A 112 -17.58 29.79 3.77
CA ILE A 112 -18.52 30.91 3.76
C ILE A 112 -17.96 32.10 2.98
N SER A 113 -16.66 32.38 3.10
CA SER A 113 -16.02 33.52 2.41
C SER A 113 -16.05 33.39 0.88
N LEU A 114 -16.11 32.17 0.34
CA LEU A 114 -16.22 31.92 -1.11
C LEU A 114 -17.58 32.40 -1.69
N HIS A 115 -18.60 32.55 -0.81
CA HIS A 115 -19.93 33.01 -1.20
C HIS A 115 -20.16 34.51 -0.96
N PHE A 116 -19.17 35.26 -0.50
CA PHE A 116 -19.27 36.70 -0.38
C PHE A 116 -19.18 37.35 -1.76
N LYS A 117 -19.91 38.48 -1.95
CA LYS A 117 -19.84 39.26 -3.20
C LYS A 117 -18.44 39.80 -3.47
N GLU A 118 -17.72 40.18 -2.42
CA GLU A 118 -16.32 40.54 -2.46
C GLU A 118 -15.57 39.54 -1.58
N PRO A 119 -14.88 38.55 -2.19
CA PRO A 119 -14.07 37.61 -1.39
C PRO A 119 -13.02 38.42 -0.62
N PRO A 120 -12.78 38.07 0.67
CA PRO A 120 -11.72 38.71 1.42
C PRO A 120 -10.39 38.55 0.67
N PRO A 121 -9.48 39.54 0.76
CA PRO A 121 -8.19 39.46 0.10
C PRO A 121 -7.57 38.09 0.44
N ARG A 122 -7.24 37.32 -0.60
CA ARG A 122 -6.55 36.05 -0.40
C ARG A 122 -5.35 36.33 0.48
N ALA A 123 -5.22 35.59 1.57
CA ALA A 123 -3.97 35.59 2.32
C ALA A 123 -2.87 35.44 1.28
N GLU A 124 -1.94 36.39 1.22
CA GLU A 124 -0.89 36.44 0.21
C GLU A 124 -0.28 35.06 0.11
N ALA A 125 -0.57 34.39 -1.02
CA ALA A 125 0.10 33.13 -1.31
C ALA A 125 1.59 33.47 -1.38
N SER A 126 2.41 32.79 -0.60
CA SER A 126 3.85 33.04 -0.54
C SER A 126 4.54 32.93 -1.92
N LEU A 127 3.91 32.25 -2.88
CA LEU A 127 4.35 32.07 -4.26
C LEU A 127 3.15 32.13 -5.21
N ASP A 128 3.31 32.85 -6.32
CA ASP A 128 2.37 32.82 -7.43
C ASP A 128 2.50 31.51 -8.23
N ALA A 129 1.39 31.04 -8.82
CA ALA A 129 1.35 29.79 -9.56
C ALA A 129 2.30 29.78 -10.79
N SER A 130 2.46 30.92 -11.47
CA SER A 130 3.39 31.05 -12.58
C SER A 130 4.83 30.89 -12.11
N THR A 131 5.22 31.59 -11.05
CA THR A 131 6.55 31.49 -10.44
C THR A 131 6.86 30.07 -9.98
N LEU A 132 5.89 29.38 -9.37
CA LEU A 132 6.06 27.98 -8.98
C LEU A 132 6.28 27.06 -10.19
N THR A 133 5.53 27.26 -11.27
CA THR A 133 5.67 26.50 -12.52
C THR A 133 7.05 26.69 -13.15
N GLU A 134 7.51 27.92 -13.22
CA GLU A 134 8.85 28.26 -13.72
C GLU A 134 9.95 27.66 -12.84
N TYR A 135 9.80 27.71 -11.52
CA TYR A 135 10.72 27.10 -10.57
C TYR A 135 10.83 25.59 -10.77
N ILE A 136 9.71 24.89 -10.88
CA ILE A 136 9.68 23.44 -11.12
C ILE A 136 10.33 23.10 -12.47
N SER A 137 10.02 23.87 -13.53
CA SER A 137 10.59 23.68 -14.85
C SER A 137 12.11 23.85 -14.83
N TYR A 138 12.58 24.90 -14.17
CA TYR A 138 14.01 25.18 -14.00
C TYR A 138 14.71 24.08 -13.21
N ALA A 139 14.15 23.68 -12.06
CA ALA A 139 14.71 22.62 -11.22
C ALA A 139 14.82 21.28 -11.98
N ARG A 140 13.81 20.93 -12.79
CA ARG A 140 13.79 19.69 -13.57
C ARG A 140 14.77 19.67 -14.74
N SER A 141 15.00 20.83 -15.37
CA SER A 141 15.87 20.93 -16.53
C SER A 141 17.36 21.07 -16.17
N THR A 142 17.66 21.63 -15.00
CA THR A 142 19.02 22.05 -14.63
C THR A 142 19.67 21.13 -13.61
N TYR A 143 18.90 20.54 -12.68
CA TYR A 143 19.46 19.78 -11.56
C TYR A 143 19.21 18.29 -11.69
N PHE A 144 20.28 17.51 -11.62
CA PHE A 144 20.29 16.04 -11.67
C PHE A 144 21.06 15.50 -10.45
N PRO A 145 20.42 15.48 -9.26
CA PRO A 145 21.10 15.14 -8.03
C PRO A 145 21.73 13.74 -8.06
N ILE A 146 22.94 13.64 -7.52
CA ILE A 146 23.69 12.40 -7.36
C ILE A 146 23.88 12.15 -5.86
N LEU A 147 23.71 10.90 -5.44
CA LEU A 147 23.87 10.51 -4.05
C LEU A 147 25.32 10.60 -3.61
N ASN A 148 25.62 11.32 -2.51
CA ASN A 148 26.95 11.33 -1.92
C ASN A 148 27.12 10.18 -0.91
N ASN A 149 28.37 9.90 -0.49
CA ASN A 149 28.69 8.77 0.39
C ASN A 149 28.02 8.92 1.78
N GLU A 150 27.96 10.11 2.33
CA GLU A 150 27.34 10.36 3.64
C GLU A 150 25.83 10.10 3.63
N ALA A 151 25.14 10.55 2.58
CA ALA A 151 23.71 10.29 2.41
C ALA A 151 23.45 8.79 2.14
N ALA A 152 24.35 8.12 1.39
CA ALA A 152 24.23 6.69 1.15
C ALA A 152 24.33 5.87 2.44
N GLU A 153 25.28 6.19 3.34
CA GLU A 153 25.42 5.55 4.63
C GLU A 153 24.14 5.72 5.50
N VAL A 154 23.60 6.93 5.55
CA VAL A 154 22.34 7.21 6.29
C VAL A 154 21.18 6.40 5.75
N LEU A 155 21.04 6.29 4.41
CA LEU A 155 19.97 5.48 3.79
C LEU A 155 20.14 3.99 4.09
N VAL A 156 21.37 3.48 4.04
CA VAL A 156 21.67 2.07 4.36
C VAL A 156 21.37 1.77 5.82
N GLU A 157 21.84 2.59 6.76
CA GLU A 157 21.55 2.42 8.17
C GLU A 157 20.05 2.50 8.45
N GLY A 158 19.37 3.51 7.92
CA GLY A 158 17.93 3.69 8.07
C GLY A 158 17.12 2.50 7.52
N TYR A 159 17.53 1.94 6.38
CA TYR A 159 16.92 0.74 5.81
C TYR A 159 17.14 -0.50 6.69
N VAL A 160 18.36 -0.70 7.19
CA VAL A 160 18.70 -1.82 8.08
C VAL A 160 17.91 -1.72 9.38
N ASP A 161 17.78 -0.51 9.94
CA ASP A 161 17.00 -0.27 11.16
C ASP A 161 15.51 -0.57 10.94
N MET A 162 14.92 -0.14 9.82
CA MET A 162 13.53 -0.49 9.50
C MET A 162 13.34 -2.01 9.42
N ARG A 163 14.29 -2.76 8.89
CA ARG A 163 14.23 -4.23 8.87
C ARG A 163 14.42 -4.88 10.23
N ARG A 164 15.24 -4.29 11.11
CA ARG A 164 15.48 -4.78 12.48
C ARG A 164 14.23 -4.67 13.35
N VAL A 165 13.47 -3.58 13.21
CA VAL A 165 12.22 -3.38 13.96
C VAL A 165 11.26 -4.55 13.80
N GLY A 166 11.15 -5.13 12.60
CA GLY A 166 10.33 -6.32 12.35
C GLY A 166 10.86 -7.63 12.95
N SER A 167 12.16 -7.67 13.27
CA SER A 167 12.78 -8.86 13.84
C SER A 167 12.79 -8.87 15.38
N ALA A 168 12.65 -7.72 16.03
CA ALA A 168 12.82 -7.57 17.47
C ALA A 168 11.66 -8.13 18.33
N GLY A 169 10.49 -8.41 17.73
CA GLY A 169 9.29 -8.87 18.44
C GLY A 169 9.10 -10.40 18.52
N GLY A 170 10.10 -11.21 18.19
CA GLY A 170 9.95 -12.67 18.14
C GLY A 170 9.07 -13.20 17.00
N ARG A 171 8.41 -12.31 16.26
CA ARG A 171 7.64 -12.58 15.06
C ARG A 171 8.42 -12.01 13.87
N LYS A 172 8.71 -12.87 12.88
CA LYS A 172 9.36 -12.42 11.63
C LYS A 172 8.38 -11.63 10.78
N THR A 173 8.16 -10.35 11.09
CA THR A 173 7.40 -9.43 10.23
C THR A 173 8.35 -8.77 9.24
N ILE A 174 7.97 -8.68 7.97
CA ILE A 174 8.73 -7.93 6.97
C ILE A 174 8.32 -6.48 7.10
N THR A 175 9.20 -5.63 7.61
CA THR A 175 8.95 -4.19 7.81
C THR A 175 9.43 -3.34 6.64
N ALA A 176 10.38 -3.83 5.84
CA ALA A 176 10.87 -3.14 4.65
C ALA A 176 11.35 -4.13 3.58
N THR A 177 11.09 -3.81 2.31
CA THR A 177 11.56 -4.54 1.13
C THR A 177 12.56 -3.70 0.34
N PRO A 178 13.28 -4.24 -0.66
CA PRO A 178 14.15 -3.44 -1.52
C PRO A 178 13.46 -2.26 -2.20
N ARG A 179 12.14 -2.35 -2.47
CA ARG A 179 11.36 -1.24 -3.05
C ARG A 179 11.37 0.00 -2.15
N GLN A 180 11.31 -0.16 -0.83
CA GLN A 180 11.38 0.96 0.11
C GLN A 180 12.76 1.65 0.05
N LEU A 181 13.85 0.91 -0.17
CA LEU A 181 15.16 1.51 -0.36
C LEU A 181 15.21 2.34 -1.65
N GLU A 182 14.68 1.81 -2.75
CA GLU A 182 14.56 2.55 -4.02
C GLU A 182 13.68 3.80 -3.86
N SER A 183 12.59 3.69 -3.09
CA SER A 183 11.72 4.82 -2.79
C SER A 183 12.44 5.89 -1.98
N LEU A 184 13.24 5.51 -0.99
CA LEU A 184 14.06 6.44 -0.21
C LEU A 184 15.06 7.19 -1.09
N ILE A 185 15.72 6.51 -2.04
CA ILE A 185 16.63 7.14 -2.99
C ILE A 185 15.86 8.15 -3.85
N ARG A 186 14.71 7.77 -4.45
CA ARG A 186 13.89 8.66 -5.28
C ARG A 186 13.41 9.91 -4.52
N ILE A 187 13.00 9.74 -3.26
CA ILE A 187 12.55 10.85 -2.41
C ILE A 187 13.73 11.77 -2.08
N SER A 188 14.88 11.22 -1.72
CA SER A 188 16.09 12.00 -1.40
C SER A 188 16.58 12.82 -2.59
N GLU A 189 16.61 12.23 -3.80
CA GLU A 189 16.92 12.94 -5.04
C GLU A 189 15.91 14.06 -5.34
N SER A 190 14.62 13.80 -5.09
CA SER A 190 13.57 14.80 -5.26
C SER A 190 13.74 15.97 -4.29
N LEU A 191 14.06 15.72 -3.03
CA LEU A 191 14.32 16.75 -2.02
C LEU A 191 15.56 17.60 -2.38
N ALA A 192 16.63 16.98 -2.82
CA ALA A 192 17.83 17.71 -3.29
C ALA A 192 17.52 18.57 -4.51
N ARG A 193 16.72 18.07 -5.47
CA ARG A 193 16.27 18.82 -6.65
C ARG A 193 15.37 20.01 -6.26
N MET A 194 14.47 19.83 -5.27
CA MET A 194 13.69 20.95 -4.72
C MET A 194 14.56 22.04 -4.10
N ARG A 195 15.73 21.70 -3.60
CA ARG A 195 16.71 22.62 -3.00
C ARG A 195 17.66 23.22 -4.04
N LEU A 196 17.51 22.87 -5.33
CA LEU A 196 18.38 23.28 -6.42
C LEU A 196 19.84 22.84 -6.19
N SER A 197 20.06 21.61 -5.75
CA SER A 197 21.38 21.02 -5.54
C SER A 197 21.61 19.85 -6.48
N ASN A 198 22.85 19.69 -6.94
CA ASN A 198 23.28 18.52 -7.71
C ASN A 198 23.76 17.37 -6.82
N ASP A 199 23.89 17.60 -5.52
CA ASP A 199 24.30 16.59 -4.56
C ASP A 199 23.18 16.33 -3.56
N VAL A 200 22.89 15.04 -3.33
CA VAL A 200 22.01 14.60 -2.24
C VAL A 200 22.83 14.59 -0.95
N GLU A 201 22.47 15.47 -0.03
CA GLU A 201 23.14 15.60 1.25
C GLU A 201 22.46 14.74 2.33
N LYS A 202 23.14 14.57 3.47
CA LYS A 202 22.64 13.84 4.64
C LYS A 202 21.26 14.30 5.08
N LYS A 203 20.98 15.61 5.09
CA LYS A 203 19.68 16.18 5.47
C LYS A 203 18.53 15.74 4.55
N ASP A 204 18.79 15.53 3.25
CA ASP A 204 17.79 15.06 2.29
C ASP A 204 17.46 13.58 2.57
N ALA A 205 18.47 12.77 2.91
CA ALA A 205 18.29 11.38 3.30
C ALA A 205 17.53 11.22 4.64
N GLU A 206 17.84 12.05 5.64
CA GLU A 206 17.15 12.07 6.93
C GLU A 206 15.67 12.45 6.77
N GLU A 207 15.36 13.44 5.95
CA GLU A 207 13.98 13.86 5.67
C GLU A 207 13.22 12.79 4.89
N ALA A 208 13.85 12.13 3.92
CA ALA A 208 13.25 10.99 3.21
C ALA A 208 12.91 9.85 4.17
N LEU A 209 13.80 9.51 5.10
CA LEU A 209 13.56 8.52 6.16
C LEU A 209 12.41 8.94 7.07
N ARG A 210 12.32 10.22 7.45
CA ARG A 210 11.21 10.74 8.25
C ARG A 210 9.87 10.57 7.54
N LEU A 211 9.79 10.96 6.27
CA LEU A 211 8.57 10.83 5.45
C LEU A 211 8.15 9.37 5.31
N MET A 212 9.10 8.49 5.03
CA MET A 212 8.84 7.05 4.90
C MET A 212 8.33 6.45 6.22
N ARG A 213 8.95 6.78 7.36
CA ARG A 213 8.50 6.31 8.68
C ARG A 213 7.07 6.74 8.99
N VAL A 214 6.72 7.99 8.71
CA VAL A 214 5.36 8.50 8.92
C VAL A 214 4.35 7.76 8.04
N ALA A 215 4.67 7.56 6.75
CA ALA A 215 3.82 6.81 5.83
C ALA A 215 3.64 5.36 6.29
N MET A 216 4.72 4.68 6.70
CA MET A 216 4.66 3.31 7.19
C MET A 216 3.87 3.18 8.50
N GLN A 217 4.03 4.11 9.44
CA GLN A 217 3.24 4.12 10.68
C GLN A 217 1.74 4.25 10.41
N GLN A 218 1.35 5.03 9.43
CA GLN A 218 -0.05 5.23 9.08
C GLN A 218 -0.64 4.07 8.27
N ALA A 219 0.10 3.53 7.30
CA ALA A 219 -0.40 2.56 6.33
C ALA A 219 -0.19 1.10 6.75
N ALA A 220 0.92 0.79 7.40
CA ALA A 220 1.35 -0.58 7.70
C ALA A 220 1.15 -1.00 9.15
N MET A 221 0.58 -0.15 10.02
CA MET A 221 0.32 -0.51 11.40
C MET A 221 -0.81 -1.54 11.49
N ASP A 222 -0.54 -2.68 12.10
CA ASP A 222 -1.55 -3.68 12.42
C ASP A 222 -2.34 -3.21 13.67
N PRO A 223 -3.67 -3.00 13.57
CA PRO A 223 -4.48 -2.56 14.70
C PRO A 223 -4.45 -3.51 15.91
N LYS A 224 -4.24 -4.82 15.67
CA LYS A 224 -4.21 -5.85 16.72
C LYS A 224 -2.90 -5.86 17.50
N THR A 225 -1.78 -5.62 16.84
CA THR A 225 -0.45 -5.72 17.44
C THR A 225 0.22 -4.38 17.70
N GLY A 226 -0.26 -3.30 17.04
CA GLY A 226 0.35 -1.97 17.08
C GLY A 226 1.74 -1.91 16.43
N GLN A 227 2.15 -2.94 15.71
CA GLN A 227 3.44 -3.01 15.02
C GLN A 227 3.29 -2.77 13.52
N ILE A 228 4.38 -2.27 12.90
CA ILE A 228 4.44 -2.09 11.44
C ILE A 228 4.63 -3.46 10.78
N ASP A 229 3.67 -3.85 9.93
CA ASP A 229 3.70 -5.12 9.19
C ASP A 229 3.48 -4.88 7.69
N MET A 230 4.58 -4.82 6.94
CA MET A 230 4.54 -4.68 5.48
C MET A 230 4.03 -5.93 4.76
N ASP A 231 4.08 -7.10 5.41
CA ASP A 231 3.53 -8.33 4.84
C ASP A 231 2.05 -8.17 4.53
N LYS A 232 1.32 -7.44 5.36
CA LYS A 232 -0.09 -7.16 5.14
C LYS A 232 -0.33 -6.32 3.87
N ILE A 233 0.57 -5.38 3.58
CA ILE A 233 0.54 -4.60 2.33
C ILE A 233 0.99 -5.45 1.13
N LEU A 234 1.94 -6.37 1.33
CA LEU A 234 2.50 -7.20 0.25
C LEU A 234 1.61 -8.39 -0.11
N THR A 235 1.04 -9.05 0.88
CA THR A 235 0.34 -10.34 0.73
C THR A 235 -1.14 -10.27 1.09
N GLY A 236 -1.61 -9.20 1.71
CA GLY A 236 -2.98 -9.07 2.23
C GLY A 236 -3.19 -9.72 3.60
N HIS A 237 -2.18 -10.42 4.15
CA HIS A 237 -2.28 -11.12 5.42
C HIS A 237 -1.16 -10.71 6.36
N SER A 238 -1.49 -10.44 7.63
CA SER A 238 -0.46 -10.14 8.63
C SER A 238 0.35 -11.39 9.00
N ALA A 239 1.54 -11.19 9.54
CA ALA A 239 2.35 -12.28 10.07
C ALA A 239 1.61 -13.03 11.21
N SER A 240 0.80 -12.32 12.00
CA SER A 240 -0.05 -12.93 13.03
C SER A 240 -1.17 -13.77 12.42
N ASP A 241 -1.80 -13.33 11.34
CA ASP A 241 -2.85 -14.09 10.66
C ASP A 241 -2.27 -15.34 10.00
N ARG A 242 -1.05 -15.28 9.45
CA ARG A 242 -0.36 -16.45 8.89
C ARG A 242 -0.01 -17.46 9.97
N MET A 243 0.56 -17.04 11.11
CA MET A 243 0.83 -17.94 12.23
C MET A 243 -0.46 -18.59 12.74
N HIS A 244 -1.53 -17.78 12.89
CA HIS A 244 -2.83 -18.31 13.29
C HIS A 244 -3.35 -19.36 12.30
N ARG A 245 -3.28 -19.08 10.99
CA ARG A 245 -3.66 -20.05 9.94
C ARG A 245 -2.82 -21.33 10.01
N THR A 246 -1.49 -21.23 10.24
CA THR A 246 -0.63 -22.39 10.38
C THR A 246 -1.02 -23.22 11.60
N HIS A 247 -1.24 -22.60 12.75
CA HIS A 247 -1.71 -23.30 13.95
C HIS A 247 -3.08 -23.96 13.76
N VAL A 248 -4.00 -23.28 13.07
CA VAL A 248 -5.30 -23.88 12.73
C VAL A 248 -5.16 -25.01 11.73
N ALA A 249 -4.29 -24.87 10.74
CA ALA A 249 -4.00 -25.93 9.76
C ALA A 249 -3.40 -27.18 10.42
N ASP A 250 -2.43 -27.00 11.31
CA ASP A 250 -1.85 -28.10 12.10
C ASP A 250 -2.92 -28.77 12.99
N ALA A 251 -3.78 -27.99 13.66
CA ALA A 251 -4.88 -28.52 14.45
C ALA A 251 -5.93 -29.25 13.61
N ILE A 252 -6.22 -28.79 12.38
CA ILE A 252 -7.10 -29.50 11.42
C ILE A 252 -6.44 -30.84 11.03
N GLN A 253 -5.15 -30.85 10.76
CA GLN A 253 -4.43 -32.07 10.41
C GLN A 253 -4.49 -33.10 11.54
N ASP A 254 -4.28 -32.68 12.79
CA ASP A 254 -4.38 -33.55 13.98
C ASP A 254 -5.80 -34.10 14.13
N ILE A 255 -6.85 -33.28 14.00
CA ILE A 255 -8.24 -33.73 14.08
C ILE A 255 -8.58 -34.73 12.97
N LEU A 256 -8.10 -34.51 11.74
CA LEU A 256 -8.29 -35.45 10.64
C LEU A 256 -7.57 -36.77 10.86
N ALA A 257 -6.37 -36.76 11.42
CA ALA A 257 -5.62 -37.98 11.79
C ALA A 257 -6.33 -38.78 12.87
N GLU A 258 -6.94 -38.12 13.87
CA GLU A 258 -7.70 -38.77 14.95
C GLU A 258 -9.04 -39.38 14.50
N THR A 259 -9.63 -38.87 13.42
CA THR A 259 -10.95 -39.34 12.93
C THR A 259 -10.90 -40.72 12.29
N GLY A 260 -9.75 -41.37 12.20
CA GLY A 260 -9.61 -42.75 11.67
C GLY A 260 -9.96 -42.96 10.20
N THR A 261 -10.82 -42.06 9.65
CA THR A 261 -11.20 -42.05 8.23
C THR A 261 -10.42 -41.00 7.41
N GLY A 262 -9.65 -40.14 8.07
CA GLY A 262 -8.92 -39.03 7.43
C GLY A 262 -9.84 -38.02 6.75
N LYS A 263 -11.16 -38.02 7.04
CA LYS A 263 -12.15 -37.16 6.39
C LYS A 263 -13.06 -36.50 7.42
N ALA A 264 -13.32 -35.20 7.23
CA ALA A 264 -14.30 -34.47 8.03
C ALA A 264 -14.92 -33.30 7.24
N ARG A 265 -16.12 -32.90 7.60
CA ARG A 265 -16.75 -31.71 7.03
C ARG A 265 -16.24 -30.45 7.71
N LEU A 266 -16.21 -29.31 6.99
CA LEU A 266 -15.77 -28.03 7.55
C LEU A 266 -16.55 -27.63 8.81
N SER A 267 -17.87 -27.89 8.86
CA SER A 267 -18.71 -27.64 10.04
C SER A 267 -18.30 -28.49 11.26
N GLU A 268 -17.92 -29.75 11.05
CA GLU A 268 -17.46 -30.65 12.10
C GLU A 268 -16.08 -30.24 12.61
N LEU A 269 -15.20 -29.82 11.69
CA LEU A 269 -13.87 -29.29 12.04
C LEU A 269 -13.97 -28.03 12.90
N VAL A 270 -14.85 -27.10 12.55
CA VAL A 270 -15.11 -25.89 13.34
C VAL A 270 -15.62 -26.23 14.74
N SER A 271 -16.54 -27.19 14.86
CA SER A 271 -17.07 -27.62 16.17
C SER A 271 -15.99 -28.24 17.05
N LYS A 272 -15.17 -29.15 16.51
CA LYS A 272 -14.06 -29.80 17.22
C LYS A 272 -12.93 -28.84 17.59
N LEU A 273 -12.65 -27.85 16.71
CA LEU A 273 -11.66 -26.81 17.01
C LEU A 273 -12.14 -25.89 18.15
N LYS A 274 -13.43 -25.57 18.21
CA LYS A 274 -14.04 -24.81 19.33
C LYS A 274 -14.03 -25.59 20.63
N GLU A 275 -14.26 -26.90 20.59
CA GLU A 275 -14.19 -27.78 21.77
C GLU A 275 -12.76 -27.86 22.34
N ARG A 276 -11.73 -27.90 21.47
CA ARG A 276 -10.33 -27.93 21.90
C ARG A 276 -9.83 -26.59 22.43
N ASN A 277 -10.36 -25.50 21.91
CA ASN A 277 -9.90 -24.15 22.26
C ASN A 277 -11.13 -23.22 22.43
N SER A 278 -11.73 -23.22 23.62
CA SER A 278 -12.95 -22.46 23.93
C SER A 278 -12.82 -20.95 23.83
N SER A 279 -11.59 -20.42 23.69
CA SER A 279 -11.33 -18.99 23.45
C SER A 279 -11.29 -18.59 21.97
N MET A 280 -11.45 -19.55 21.05
CA MET A 280 -11.30 -19.31 19.61
C MET A 280 -12.68 -19.19 18.95
N GLU A 281 -13.12 -17.93 18.69
CA GLU A 281 -14.22 -17.68 17.77
C GLU A 281 -13.72 -17.89 16.34
N MET A 282 -14.07 -19.02 15.73
CA MET A 282 -13.67 -19.34 14.36
C MET A 282 -14.90 -19.41 13.46
N SER A 283 -14.81 -18.76 12.30
CA SER A 283 -15.81 -18.85 11.24
C SER A 283 -15.53 -20.06 10.32
N ILE A 284 -16.55 -20.53 9.61
CA ILE A 284 -16.41 -21.58 8.60
C ILE A 284 -15.43 -21.16 7.48
N GLN A 285 -15.40 -19.86 7.18
CA GLN A 285 -14.52 -19.32 6.13
C GLN A 285 -13.04 -19.38 6.57
N GLU A 286 -12.73 -19.01 7.80
CA GLU A 286 -11.36 -19.12 8.34
C GLU A 286 -10.88 -20.56 8.39
N CYS A 287 -11.75 -21.50 8.75
CA CYS A 287 -11.45 -22.93 8.72
C CYS A 287 -11.21 -23.42 7.28
N ARG A 288 -11.98 -22.93 6.31
CA ARG A 288 -11.78 -23.23 4.88
C ARG A 288 -10.43 -22.69 4.38
N ASP A 289 -10.10 -21.45 4.72
CA ASP A 289 -8.84 -20.81 4.32
C ASP A 289 -7.63 -21.49 4.93
N ALA A 290 -7.73 -21.98 6.17
CA ALA A 290 -6.69 -22.80 6.80
C ALA A 290 -6.56 -24.18 6.15
N ALA A 291 -7.68 -24.81 5.81
CA ALA A 291 -7.67 -26.10 5.09
C ALA A 291 -7.13 -25.96 3.66
N MET A 292 -7.36 -24.81 2.98
CA MET A 292 -6.76 -24.52 1.66
C MET A 292 -5.24 -24.44 1.76
N SER A 293 -4.66 -23.93 2.84
CA SER A 293 -3.21 -23.91 3.02
C SER A 293 -2.60 -25.32 3.14
N LEU A 294 -3.36 -26.30 3.65
CA LEU A 294 -2.95 -27.71 3.65
C LEU A 294 -3.02 -28.31 2.24
N VAL A 295 -3.96 -27.86 1.41
CA VAL A 295 -4.03 -28.28 0.00
C VAL A 295 -2.83 -27.75 -0.79
N GLU A 296 -2.45 -26.49 -0.58
CA GLU A 296 -1.26 -25.89 -1.19
C GLU A 296 0.05 -26.60 -0.80
N GLN A 297 0.06 -27.27 0.36
CA GLN A 297 1.19 -28.09 0.85
C GLN A 297 1.09 -29.56 0.45
N ASP A 298 0.14 -29.94 -0.41
CA ASP A 298 -0.15 -31.32 -0.83
C ASP A 298 -0.44 -32.28 0.35
N ARG A 299 -0.95 -31.76 1.49
CA ARG A 299 -1.26 -32.55 2.69
C ARG A 299 -2.74 -32.90 2.82
N ALA A 300 -3.62 -32.17 2.11
CA ALA A 300 -5.07 -32.41 2.15
C ALA A 300 -5.71 -32.14 0.80
N MET A 301 -6.93 -32.64 0.59
CA MET A 301 -7.78 -32.36 -0.56
C MET A 301 -9.15 -31.87 -0.09
N ILE A 302 -9.68 -30.82 -0.72
CA ILE A 302 -11.02 -30.30 -0.45
C ILE A 302 -11.95 -30.56 -1.64
N LYS A 303 -13.08 -31.21 -1.37
CA LYS A 303 -14.18 -31.39 -2.33
C LYS A 303 -15.47 -30.82 -1.74
N GLY A 304 -15.85 -29.61 -2.16
CA GLY A 304 -17.00 -28.90 -1.57
C GLY A 304 -16.73 -28.55 -0.10
N ASP A 305 -17.48 -29.16 0.83
CA ASP A 305 -17.31 -28.98 2.27
C ASP A 305 -16.54 -30.12 2.95
N LEU A 306 -16.10 -31.11 2.21
CA LEU A 306 -15.38 -32.27 2.74
C LEU A 306 -13.86 -32.08 2.58
N VAL A 307 -13.14 -32.12 3.68
CA VAL A 307 -11.68 -32.10 3.76
C VAL A 307 -11.20 -33.53 3.96
N THR A 308 -10.22 -33.95 3.17
CA THR A 308 -9.62 -35.30 3.22
C THR A 308 -8.12 -35.17 3.36
N LEU A 309 -7.51 -35.87 4.32
CA LEU A 309 -6.06 -35.95 4.47
C LEU A 309 -5.49 -36.87 3.36
N ILE A 310 -4.36 -36.48 2.77
CA ILE A 310 -3.66 -37.26 1.74
C ILE A 310 -2.62 -38.18 2.40
#